data_c68c47f9bf43bccfd19ac55d007c7979
#
_entry.id   c68c47f9bf43bccfd19ac55d007c7979
#
_cell.length_a   1.000
_cell.length_b   1.000
_cell.length_c   1.000
_cell.angle_alpha   90.00
_cell.angle_beta   90.00
_cell.angle_gamma   90.00
#
_symmetry.space_group_name_H-M   'P 1'
#
loop_
_entity.id
_entity.type
_entity.pdbx_description
1 polymer ?
#
loop_
_entity_poly.entity_id
_entity_poly.type
_entity_poly.pdbx_seq_one_letter_code
_entity_poly.pdbx_strand_id
1 'polypeptide(L)'
;NWAQGQGGTTMSFDQTMATALNAGAKVNFNDDTYNLNFSYQDEDDGTLHQVFFPDAVTTFNIMRFGATYHLAGFGLWRLGAEDRRIWKYYGKDLSWESAARMPIAKIMQLSGTDDVNFVGSGEVLNVTSEPHAGRIGIVLDKDNQLIIEERYHSLPATYTVQRLGKCKEKQLVLTFDDGPDSRWTPKVLSILKHYKVPAAFFMVGLQMEKNIPIVKDVFDQGCTIGNHTFTHHNMVENSDRRSFAELKLTRMLIESITGQSTILFRAPYNADADPTDHEEIWPMIIASRRNYLFVGESIDPNDWQQGVTADQIYKRVLDGVHQE
;
A
#
# COMPACT_ATOMS: atom_id res chain seq x y z
N ASN A 1 -18.19 -7.86 -4.08
CA ASN A 1 -18.56 -6.89 -3.04
C ASN A 1 -19.87 -6.22 -3.43
N TRP A 2 -20.83 -6.23 -2.55
CA TRP A 2 -22.16 -5.68 -2.75
C TRP A 2 -22.62 -4.90 -1.50
N ALA A 3 -23.30 -3.79 -1.73
CA ALA A 3 -23.97 -3.02 -0.68
C ALA A 3 -25.40 -2.69 -1.09
N GLN A 4 -26.31 -2.59 -0.10
CA GLN A 4 -27.73 -2.31 -0.37
C GLN A 4 -27.90 -0.94 -1.03
N GLY A 5 -28.59 -0.92 -2.18
CA GLY A 5 -28.84 0.31 -2.96
C GLY A 5 -27.68 0.71 -3.89
N GLN A 6 -26.60 -0.05 -3.93
CA GLN A 6 -25.46 0.14 -4.82
C GLN A 6 -25.29 -1.08 -5.73
N GLY A 7 -24.65 -0.89 -6.87
CA GLY A 7 -24.27 -1.99 -7.77
C GLY A 7 -23.15 -2.82 -7.15
N GLY A 8 -23.08 -4.11 -7.50
CA GLY A 8 -21.96 -4.96 -7.08
C GLY A 8 -20.66 -4.59 -7.81
N THR A 9 -19.53 -4.65 -7.10
CA THR A 9 -18.20 -4.46 -7.66
C THR A 9 -17.41 -5.78 -7.66
N THR A 10 -16.57 -5.97 -8.67
CA THR A 10 -15.70 -7.14 -8.77
C THR A 10 -14.37 -6.86 -8.08
N MET A 11 -13.88 -7.84 -7.33
CA MET A 11 -12.58 -7.79 -6.64
C MET A 11 -11.75 -9.02 -7.01
N SER A 12 -10.43 -8.90 -7.03
CA SER A 12 -9.56 -10.06 -7.11
C SER A 12 -9.58 -10.84 -5.78
N PHE A 13 -9.05 -12.08 -5.79
CA PHE A 13 -8.91 -12.84 -4.55
C PHE A 13 -8.01 -12.12 -3.54
N ASP A 14 -6.88 -11.56 -3.99
CA ASP A 14 -5.94 -10.85 -3.12
C ASP A 14 -6.57 -9.58 -2.52
N GLN A 15 -7.31 -8.80 -3.31
CA GLN A 15 -8.09 -7.66 -2.81
C GLN A 15 -9.18 -8.09 -1.81
N THR A 16 -9.81 -9.24 -2.06
CA THR A 16 -10.81 -9.80 -1.15
C THR A 16 -10.21 -10.15 0.20
N MET A 17 -9.03 -10.79 0.21
CA MET A 17 -8.31 -11.13 1.43
C MET A 17 -7.84 -9.89 2.19
N ALA A 18 -7.30 -8.90 1.48
CA ALA A 18 -6.90 -7.62 2.06
C ALA A 18 -8.09 -6.88 2.70
N THR A 19 -9.23 -6.84 2.01
CA THR A 19 -10.46 -6.23 2.56
C THR A 19 -10.93 -6.95 3.82
N ALA A 20 -10.95 -8.30 3.82
CA ALA A 20 -11.33 -9.06 5.00
C ALA A 20 -10.37 -8.83 6.19
N LEU A 21 -9.06 -8.75 5.92
CA LEU A 21 -8.04 -8.50 6.93
C LEU A 21 -8.19 -7.09 7.53
N ASN A 22 -8.29 -6.07 6.69
CA ASN A 22 -8.42 -4.67 7.12
C ASN A 22 -9.69 -4.41 7.95
N ALA A 23 -10.78 -5.05 7.55
CA ALA A 23 -12.05 -4.95 8.25
C ALA A 23 -12.14 -5.86 9.51
N GLY A 24 -11.12 -6.65 9.80
CA GLY A 24 -11.18 -7.67 10.86
C GLY A 24 -12.31 -8.67 10.66
N ALA A 25 -12.74 -8.88 9.41
CA ALA A 25 -13.91 -9.69 9.09
C ALA A 25 -13.59 -11.18 9.15
N LYS A 26 -14.56 -11.94 9.63
CA LYS A 26 -14.48 -13.40 9.65
C LYS A 26 -15.01 -13.97 8.33
N VAL A 27 -14.20 -14.73 7.63
CA VAL A 27 -14.62 -15.48 6.45
C VAL A 27 -15.44 -16.69 6.89
N ASN A 28 -16.63 -16.85 6.31
CA ASN A 28 -17.55 -17.94 6.58
C ASN A 28 -17.71 -18.80 5.32
N PHE A 29 -17.78 -20.10 5.53
CA PHE A 29 -18.11 -21.08 4.51
C PHE A 29 -19.62 -21.33 4.53
N ASN A 30 -20.28 -21.27 3.38
CA ASN A 30 -21.69 -21.60 3.24
C ASN A 30 -21.80 -23.00 2.62
N ASP A 31 -22.29 -23.95 3.40
CA ASP A 31 -22.42 -25.36 3.04
C ASP A 31 -23.54 -25.66 2.04
N ASP A 32 -24.55 -24.78 1.92
CA ASP A 32 -25.60 -24.90 0.91
C ASP A 32 -25.10 -24.52 -0.51
N THR A 33 -24.30 -23.48 -0.59
CA THR A 33 -23.81 -22.94 -1.89
C THR A 33 -22.37 -23.27 -2.18
N TYR A 34 -21.65 -23.83 -1.22
CA TYR A 34 -20.19 -24.11 -1.30
C TYR A 34 -19.37 -22.87 -1.67
N ASN A 35 -19.79 -21.70 -1.22
CA ASN A 35 -19.10 -20.44 -1.43
C ASN A 35 -18.66 -19.82 -0.10
N LEU A 36 -17.65 -18.98 -0.20
CA LEU A 36 -17.16 -18.19 0.92
C LEU A 36 -17.83 -16.81 0.93
N ASN A 37 -18.01 -16.26 2.11
CA ASN A 37 -18.53 -14.91 2.28
C ASN A 37 -18.02 -14.27 3.56
N PHE A 38 -18.06 -12.95 3.60
CA PHE A 38 -17.95 -12.14 4.80
C PHE A 38 -18.74 -10.85 4.65
N SER A 39 -18.97 -10.17 5.77
CA SER A 39 -19.58 -8.84 5.76
C SER A 39 -18.69 -7.89 6.55
N TYR A 40 -18.66 -6.63 6.15
CA TYR A 40 -17.98 -5.56 6.87
C TYR A 40 -18.77 -4.26 6.75
N GLN A 41 -18.52 -3.35 7.68
CA GLN A 41 -19.08 -2.02 7.65
C GLN A 41 -18.03 -1.03 7.19
N ASP A 42 -18.35 -0.20 6.21
CA ASP A 42 -17.47 0.85 5.74
C ASP A 42 -17.27 1.89 6.86
N GLU A 43 -16.02 2.27 7.12
CA GLU A 43 -15.69 3.18 8.21
C GLU A 43 -16.07 4.63 7.88
N ASP A 44 -16.12 5.01 6.60
CA ASP A 44 -16.38 6.38 6.16
C ASP A 44 -17.88 6.74 6.21
N ASP A 45 -18.75 5.83 5.74
CA ASP A 45 -20.18 6.09 5.62
C ASP A 45 -21.09 5.12 6.40
N GLY A 46 -20.50 4.11 7.04
CA GLY A 46 -21.22 3.10 7.81
C GLY A 46 -22.01 2.11 6.97
N THR A 47 -21.82 2.08 5.65
CA THR A 47 -22.52 1.16 4.75
C THR A 47 -22.13 -0.28 5.02
N LEU A 48 -23.11 -1.18 5.09
CA LEU A 48 -22.88 -2.61 5.24
C LEU A 48 -22.60 -3.24 3.87
N HIS A 49 -21.41 -3.80 3.73
CA HIS A 49 -20.95 -4.54 2.56
C HIS A 49 -21.03 -6.04 2.80
N GLN A 50 -21.39 -6.79 1.75
CA GLN A 50 -21.34 -8.23 1.70
C GLN A 50 -20.44 -8.67 0.55
N VAL A 51 -19.50 -9.56 0.83
CA VAL A 51 -18.55 -10.09 -0.15
C VAL A 51 -18.78 -11.58 -0.29
N PHE A 52 -18.96 -12.04 -1.53
CA PHE A 52 -19.11 -13.45 -1.89
C PHE A 52 -17.99 -13.79 -2.86
N PHE A 53 -17.30 -14.89 -2.63
CA PHE A 53 -16.18 -15.27 -3.48
C PHE A 53 -15.92 -16.78 -3.44
N PRO A 54 -15.47 -17.38 -4.55
CA PRO A 54 -14.84 -18.69 -4.54
C PRO A 54 -13.33 -18.53 -4.29
N ASP A 55 -12.74 -19.50 -3.65
CA ASP A 55 -11.30 -19.67 -3.56
C ASP A 55 -10.84 -20.97 -4.23
N ALA A 56 -9.58 -21.37 -4.06
CA ALA A 56 -9.08 -22.61 -4.63
C ALA A 56 -9.75 -23.85 -4.01
N VAL A 57 -10.24 -23.78 -2.79
CA VAL A 57 -10.90 -24.92 -2.10
C VAL A 57 -12.31 -25.12 -2.64
N THR A 58 -13.10 -24.05 -2.66
CA THR A 58 -14.48 -24.08 -3.19
C THR A 58 -14.50 -24.34 -4.70
N THR A 59 -13.55 -23.78 -5.45
CA THR A 59 -13.38 -24.07 -6.89
C THR A 59 -13.00 -25.52 -7.16
N PHE A 60 -12.18 -26.12 -6.28
CA PHE A 60 -11.89 -27.55 -6.38
C PHE A 60 -13.17 -28.39 -6.30
N ASN A 61 -14.06 -28.11 -5.35
CA ASN A 61 -15.34 -28.80 -5.23
C ASN A 61 -16.19 -28.66 -6.49
N ILE A 62 -16.30 -27.44 -7.04
CA ILE A 62 -17.06 -27.17 -8.26
C ILE A 62 -16.52 -28.00 -9.45
N MET A 63 -15.20 -27.99 -9.63
CA MET A 63 -14.56 -28.74 -10.72
C MET A 63 -14.68 -30.25 -10.50
N ARG A 64 -14.50 -30.71 -9.26
CA ARG A 64 -14.65 -32.11 -8.86
C ARG A 64 -16.06 -32.61 -9.13
N PHE A 65 -17.07 -31.86 -8.70
CA PHE A 65 -18.47 -32.18 -8.94
C PHE A 65 -18.79 -32.20 -10.44
N GLY A 66 -18.33 -31.19 -11.20
CA GLY A 66 -18.51 -31.14 -12.64
C GLY A 66 -17.86 -32.32 -13.39
N ALA A 67 -16.75 -32.86 -12.89
CA ALA A 67 -16.11 -34.04 -13.49
C ALA A 67 -17.02 -35.28 -13.46
N THR A 68 -17.92 -35.40 -12.48
CA THR A 68 -18.91 -36.50 -12.40
C THR A 68 -19.95 -36.45 -13.52
N TYR A 69 -20.14 -35.29 -14.13
CA TYR A 69 -21.10 -35.09 -15.24
C TYR A 69 -20.44 -35.19 -16.62
N HIS A 70 -19.18 -35.60 -16.71
CA HIS A 70 -18.43 -35.73 -17.98
C HIS A 70 -18.50 -34.43 -18.83
N LEU A 71 -18.36 -33.28 -18.18
CA LEU A 71 -18.34 -31.99 -18.86
C LEU A 71 -17.13 -31.91 -19.82
N ALA A 72 -17.32 -31.21 -20.96
CA ALA A 72 -16.24 -31.02 -21.94
C ALA A 72 -15.09 -30.14 -21.42
N GLY A 73 -15.31 -29.36 -20.35
CA GLY A 73 -14.29 -28.52 -19.73
C GLY A 73 -14.90 -27.46 -18.80
N PHE A 74 -14.04 -26.63 -18.26
CA PHE A 74 -14.38 -25.51 -17.37
C PHE A 74 -13.79 -24.22 -17.93
N GLY A 75 -14.54 -23.15 -17.83
CA GLY A 75 -14.08 -21.79 -18.10
C GLY A 75 -13.84 -21.04 -16.79
N LEU A 76 -12.69 -20.42 -16.65
CA LEU A 76 -12.41 -19.51 -15.55
C LEU A 76 -12.72 -18.07 -15.95
N TRP A 77 -13.52 -17.40 -15.17
CA TRP A 77 -13.78 -15.97 -15.27
C TRP A 77 -13.28 -15.30 -13.99
N ARG A 78 -12.21 -14.49 -14.02
CA ARG A 78 -11.28 -14.16 -15.11
C ARG A 78 -9.85 -14.32 -14.62
N LEU A 79 -8.88 -14.44 -15.55
CA LEU A 79 -7.47 -14.46 -15.21
C LEU A 79 -7.05 -13.15 -14.55
N GLY A 80 -6.20 -13.26 -13.52
CA GLY A 80 -5.71 -12.16 -12.69
C GLY A 80 -6.63 -11.79 -11.51
N ALA A 81 -7.82 -12.40 -11.41
CA ALA A 81 -8.72 -12.23 -10.28
C ALA A 81 -8.85 -13.50 -9.42
N GLU A 82 -8.33 -14.63 -9.92
CA GLU A 82 -8.45 -15.93 -9.28
C GLU A 82 -7.53 -16.09 -8.08
N ASP A 83 -7.89 -17.03 -7.21
CA ASP A 83 -6.96 -17.59 -6.23
C ASP A 83 -5.91 -18.45 -6.95
N ARG A 84 -4.66 -18.01 -6.95
CA ARG A 84 -3.55 -18.65 -7.69
C ARG A 84 -3.31 -20.11 -7.30
N ARG A 85 -3.82 -20.57 -6.15
CA ARG A 85 -3.73 -21.97 -5.71
C ARG A 85 -4.49 -22.93 -6.63
N ILE A 86 -5.48 -22.46 -7.41
CA ILE A 86 -6.21 -23.28 -8.39
C ILE A 86 -5.26 -23.95 -9.39
N TRP A 87 -4.14 -23.31 -9.72
CA TRP A 87 -3.15 -23.83 -10.66
C TRP A 87 -2.43 -25.09 -10.15
N LYS A 88 -2.62 -25.46 -8.89
CA LYS A 88 -2.12 -26.72 -8.34
C LYS A 88 -2.87 -27.94 -8.89
N TYR A 89 -4.12 -27.74 -9.32
CA TYR A 89 -5.00 -28.82 -9.80
C TYR A 89 -5.73 -28.51 -11.12
N TYR A 90 -5.79 -27.25 -11.58
CA TYR A 90 -6.42 -26.89 -12.85
C TYR A 90 -5.81 -27.65 -14.02
N GLY A 91 -6.67 -28.22 -14.90
CA GLY A 91 -6.24 -29.06 -16.02
C GLY A 91 -5.78 -30.47 -15.66
N LYS A 92 -5.87 -30.85 -14.37
CA LYS A 92 -5.62 -32.23 -13.94
C LYS A 92 -6.91 -33.07 -13.98
N ASP A 93 -6.74 -34.40 -14.10
CA ASP A 93 -7.84 -35.32 -13.92
C ASP A 93 -8.34 -35.28 -12.47
N LEU A 94 -9.58 -34.83 -12.28
CA LEU A 94 -10.26 -34.76 -10.99
C LEU A 94 -11.24 -35.95 -10.79
N SER A 95 -11.09 -37.06 -11.55
CA SER A 95 -11.82 -38.28 -11.31
C SER A 95 -11.55 -38.83 -9.89
N TRP A 96 -12.42 -39.74 -9.42
CA TRP A 96 -12.30 -40.30 -8.08
C TRP A 96 -10.93 -40.93 -7.80
N GLU A 97 -10.40 -41.67 -8.77
CA GLU A 97 -9.12 -42.35 -8.62
C GLU A 97 -7.95 -41.35 -8.56
N SER A 98 -8.04 -40.24 -9.26
CA SER A 98 -7.01 -39.21 -9.32
C SER A 98 -7.08 -38.24 -8.15
N ALA A 99 -8.27 -37.86 -7.69
CA ALA A 99 -8.45 -36.91 -6.59
C ALA A 99 -7.82 -37.38 -5.28
N ALA A 100 -7.82 -38.70 -5.01
CA ALA A 100 -7.13 -39.25 -3.84
C ALA A 100 -5.62 -39.00 -3.82
N ARG A 101 -5.01 -38.63 -4.97
CA ARG A 101 -3.59 -38.30 -5.10
C ARG A 101 -3.33 -36.80 -5.10
N MET A 102 -4.38 -35.95 -4.98
CA MET A 102 -4.23 -34.50 -5.00
C MET A 102 -3.51 -34.02 -3.75
N PRO A 103 -2.55 -33.12 -3.88
CA PRO A 103 -1.85 -32.56 -2.72
C PRO A 103 -2.70 -31.50 -2.03
N ILE A 104 -3.82 -31.92 -1.40
CA ILE A 104 -4.76 -31.02 -0.72
C ILE A 104 -4.05 -30.11 0.29
N ALA A 105 -3.04 -30.64 0.98
CA ALA A 105 -2.22 -29.83 1.88
C ALA A 105 -1.60 -28.58 1.22
N LYS A 106 -1.37 -28.61 -0.10
CA LYS A 106 -0.82 -27.43 -0.82
C LYS A 106 -1.83 -26.32 -1.07
N ILE A 107 -3.13 -26.62 -1.03
CA ILE A 107 -4.17 -25.61 -1.14
C ILE A 107 -4.60 -25.04 0.22
N MET A 108 -4.13 -25.65 1.32
CA MET A 108 -4.38 -25.14 2.67
C MET A 108 -3.46 -23.97 3.06
N GLN A 109 -2.36 -23.77 2.34
CA GLN A 109 -1.47 -22.62 2.54
C GLN A 109 -1.86 -21.49 1.61
N LEU A 110 -2.17 -20.33 2.21
CA LEU A 110 -2.40 -19.08 1.52
C LEU A 110 -1.08 -18.32 1.51
N SER A 111 -0.49 -18.12 0.35
CA SER A 111 0.70 -17.25 0.25
C SER A 111 0.25 -15.80 0.31
N GLY A 112 1.01 -14.96 1.00
CA GLY A 112 0.94 -13.52 0.77
C GLY A 112 1.47 -13.21 -0.64
N THR A 113 1.08 -12.07 -1.19
CA THR A 113 1.59 -11.56 -2.47
C THR A 113 2.35 -10.25 -2.24
N ASP A 114 3.20 -9.90 -3.21
CA ASP A 114 3.91 -8.62 -3.20
C ASP A 114 3.04 -7.47 -3.76
N ASP A 115 1.75 -7.72 -3.99
CA ASP A 115 0.81 -6.69 -4.41
C ASP A 115 0.66 -5.61 -3.32
N VAL A 116 0.46 -4.37 -3.75
CA VAL A 116 0.26 -3.24 -2.84
C VAL A 116 -1.22 -2.88 -2.81
N ASN A 117 -1.79 -2.85 -1.61
CA ASN A 117 -3.17 -2.44 -1.36
C ASN A 117 -3.21 -1.10 -0.62
N PHE A 118 -4.05 -0.18 -1.07
CA PHE A 118 -4.22 1.13 -0.45
C PHE A 118 -5.53 1.22 0.31
N VAL A 119 -5.50 1.83 1.49
CA VAL A 119 -6.67 2.09 2.35
C VAL A 119 -6.68 3.56 2.76
N GLY A 120 -7.84 4.20 2.64
CA GLY A 120 -7.99 5.62 2.96
C GLY A 120 -7.58 6.55 1.81
N SER A 121 -7.29 7.81 2.12
CA SER A 121 -6.95 8.84 1.13
C SER A 121 -6.01 9.90 1.71
N GLY A 122 -5.19 10.50 0.86
CA GLY A 122 -4.20 11.54 1.20
C GLY A 122 -2.78 11.09 0.90
N GLU A 123 -1.83 12.00 1.12
CA GLU A 123 -0.43 11.84 0.74
C GLU A 123 0.50 11.54 1.92
N VAL A 124 -0.03 11.27 3.11
CA VAL A 124 0.74 10.76 4.24
C VAL A 124 0.52 9.26 4.32
N LEU A 125 1.58 8.49 4.08
CA LEU A 125 1.51 7.06 3.87
C LEU A 125 2.15 6.31 5.04
N ASN A 126 1.49 5.23 5.47
CA ASN A 126 1.97 4.33 6.51
C ASN A 126 1.81 2.88 6.07
N VAL A 127 2.89 2.12 6.05
CA VAL A 127 2.80 0.67 5.79
C VAL A 127 2.29 -0.02 7.04
N THR A 128 1.07 -0.54 6.99
CA THR A 128 0.40 -1.19 8.11
C THR A 128 0.49 -2.71 8.08
N SER A 129 0.79 -3.29 6.91
CA SER A 129 0.97 -4.73 6.73
C SER A 129 2.06 -5.02 5.71
N GLU A 130 2.83 -6.08 5.97
CA GLU A 130 3.77 -6.68 5.03
C GLU A 130 3.27 -8.08 4.64
N PRO A 131 3.65 -8.65 3.47
CA PRO A 131 3.20 -9.95 3.04
C PRO A 131 3.47 -11.03 4.08
N HIS A 132 2.44 -11.79 4.42
CA HIS A 132 2.58 -13.00 5.22
C HIS A 132 1.58 -14.06 4.79
N ALA A 133 1.92 -15.33 5.05
CA ALA A 133 1.06 -16.45 4.70
C ALA A 133 -0.13 -16.57 5.66
N GLY A 134 -1.29 -16.85 5.08
CA GLY A 134 -2.46 -17.31 5.81
C GLY A 134 -2.51 -18.84 5.92
N ARG A 135 -3.49 -19.34 6.65
CA ARG A 135 -3.73 -20.76 6.82
C ARG A 135 -5.22 -21.06 6.89
N ILE A 136 -5.63 -22.08 6.14
CA ILE A 136 -6.97 -22.64 6.21
C ILE A 136 -6.93 -24.08 6.73
N GLY A 137 -8.01 -24.51 7.37
CA GLY A 137 -8.31 -25.89 7.69
C GLY A 137 -9.46 -26.37 6.81
N ILE A 138 -9.42 -27.61 6.37
CA ILE A 138 -10.47 -28.23 5.58
C ILE A 138 -10.87 -29.57 6.17
N VAL A 139 -12.14 -29.95 6.00
CA VAL A 139 -12.67 -31.25 6.32
C VAL A 139 -13.17 -31.89 5.03
N LEU A 140 -12.74 -33.12 4.78
CA LEU A 140 -13.16 -33.90 3.61
C LEU A 140 -14.29 -34.85 4.00
N ASP A 141 -15.30 -34.93 3.16
CA ASP A 141 -16.22 -36.07 3.15
C ASP A 141 -15.46 -37.31 2.72
N LYS A 142 -15.51 -38.38 3.56
CA LYS A 142 -14.78 -39.60 3.32
C LYS A 142 -15.31 -40.40 2.11
N ASP A 143 -16.60 -40.28 1.85
CA ASP A 143 -17.27 -41.02 0.80
C ASP A 143 -17.13 -40.33 -0.57
N ASN A 144 -17.22 -39.01 -0.60
CA ASN A 144 -17.20 -38.20 -1.83
C ASN A 144 -15.91 -37.44 -2.06
N GLN A 145 -14.97 -37.45 -1.15
CA GLN A 145 -13.72 -36.67 -1.21
C GLN A 145 -13.93 -35.21 -1.59
N LEU A 146 -15.11 -34.68 -1.26
CA LEU A 146 -15.43 -33.28 -1.37
C LEU A 146 -15.05 -32.56 -0.09
N ILE A 147 -14.74 -31.30 -0.19
CA ILE A 147 -14.48 -30.45 0.95
C ILE A 147 -15.83 -29.99 1.50
N ILE A 148 -16.18 -30.46 2.72
CA ILE A 148 -17.47 -30.17 3.36
C ILE A 148 -17.39 -29.07 4.38
N GLU A 149 -16.20 -28.68 4.81
CA GLU A 149 -15.99 -27.57 5.71
C GLU A 149 -14.65 -26.91 5.40
N GLU A 150 -14.65 -25.59 5.43
CA GLU A 150 -13.46 -24.78 5.29
C GLU A 150 -13.44 -23.69 6.36
N ARG A 151 -12.28 -23.55 7.02
CA ARG A 151 -12.07 -22.52 8.05
C ARG A 151 -10.79 -21.74 7.80
N TYR A 152 -10.90 -20.45 7.70
CA TYR A 152 -9.76 -19.54 7.70
C TYR A 152 -9.24 -19.36 9.12
N HIS A 153 -8.09 -19.92 9.43
CA HIS A 153 -7.41 -19.75 10.73
C HIS A 153 -6.63 -18.44 10.80
N SER A 154 -6.03 -18.05 9.69
CA SER A 154 -5.41 -16.74 9.50
C SER A 154 -5.55 -16.34 8.02
N LEU A 155 -5.82 -15.06 7.79
CA LEU A 155 -5.84 -14.50 6.44
C LEU A 155 -4.41 -14.26 5.97
N PRO A 156 -4.12 -14.36 4.66
CA PRO A 156 -2.86 -13.89 4.10
C PRO A 156 -2.88 -12.37 4.08
N ALA A 157 -1.71 -11.76 4.08
CA ALA A 157 -1.58 -10.34 3.84
C ALA A 157 -0.75 -10.05 2.60
N THR A 158 -1.01 -8.91 2.00
CA THR A 158 -0.18 -8.22 1.03
C THR A 158 0.45 -7.00 1.70
N TYR A 159 1.22 -6.22 0.99
CA TYR A 159 1.54 -4.88 1.45
C TYR A 159 0.25 -4.07 1.56
N THR A 160 0.04 -3.44 2.73
CA THR A 160 -1.08 -2.52 2.92
C THR A 160 -0.51 -1.17 3.31
N VAL A 161 -0.84 -0.16 2.51
CA VAL A 161 -0.46 1.23 2.72
C VAL A 161 -1.71 2.01 3.10
N GLN A 162 -1.73 2.51 4.33
CA GLN A 162 -2.75 3.43 4.79
C GLN A 162 -2.41 4.84 4.31
N ARG A 163 -3.33 5.46 3.59
CA ARG A 163 -3.28 6.87 3.17
C ARG A 163 -3.99 7.73 4.19
N LEU A 164 -3.34 8.78 4.63
CA LEU A 164 -3.79 9.70 5.64
C LEU A 164 -3.61 11.15 5.16
N GLY A 165 -4.25 12.10 5.84
CA GLY A 165 -4.01 13.50 5.61
C GLY A 165 -4.66 14.06 4.35
N LYS A 166 -5.80 13.49 3.91
CA LYS A 166 -6.57 14.08 2.82
C LYS A 166 -6.82 15.56 3.08
N CYS A 167 -6.37 16.40 2.17
CA CYS A 167 -6.65 17.83 2.22
C CYS A 167 -8.16 18.09 2.06
N LYS A 168 -8.66 19.11 2.77
CA LYS A 168 -10.01 19.62 2.53
C LYS A 168 -10.03 20.35 1.19
N GLU A 169 -11.22 20.49 0.62
CA GLU A 169 -11.39 21.30 -0.60
C GLU A 169 -10.71 22.68 -0.47
N LYS A 170 -10.01 23.08 -1.51
CA LYS A 170 -9.27 24.37 -1.59
C LYS A 170 -8.13 24.52 -0.58
N GLN A 171 -7.57 23.41 -0.13
CA GLN A 171 -6.36 23.40 0.69
C GLN A 171 -5.20 22.79 -0.09
N LEU A 172 -4.04 23.41 0.00
CA LEU A 172 -2.79 22.98 -0.60
C LEU A 172 -1.69 23.00 0.45
N VAL A 173 -0.82 22.02 0.43
CA VAL A 173 0.41 21.96 1.23
C VAL A 173 1.60 22.12 0.29
N LEU A 174 2.41 23.14 0.53
CA LEU A 174 3.67 23.32 -0.19
C LEU A 174 4.78 22.53 0.47
N THR A 175 5.52 21.78 -0.33
CA THR A 175 6.71 21.02 0.11
C THR A 175 7.93 21.41 -0.72
N PHE A 176 9.11 21.38 -0.08
CA PHE A 176 10.39 21.68 -0.70
C PHE A 176 11.42 20.64 -0.30
N ASP A 177 12.01 19.99 -1.28
CA ASP A 177 12.96 18.91 -1.08
C ASP A 177 14.42 19.37 -1.31
N ASP A 178 15.39 18.49 -0.99
CA ASP A 178 16.83 18.62 -1.25
C ASP A 178 17.58 19.71 -0.47
N GLY A 179 16.87 20.61 0.17
CA GLY A 179 17.47 21.72 0.93
C GLY A 179 18.17 21.31 2.24
N PRO A 180 18.67 22.30 2.97
CA PRO A 180 18.65 23.71 2.66
C PRO A 180 19.75 24.14 1.67
N ASP A 181 19.43 25.03 0.75
CA ASP A 181 20.37 25.68 -0.15
C ASP A 181 20.62 27.13 0.30
N SER A 182 21.90 27.53 0.36
CA SER A 182 22.29 28.86 0.87
C SER A 182 21.80 30.03 0.01
N ARG A 183 21.53 29.81 -1.26
CA ARG A 183 21.06 30.83 -2.21
C ARG A 183 19.54 30.90 -2.31
N TRP A 184 18.87 29.73 -2.28
CA TRP A 184 17.46 29.64 -2.62
C TRP A 184 16.54 29.53 -1.40
N THR A 185 16.91 28.75 -0.39
CA THR A 185 16.04 28.56 0.80
C THR A 185 15.69 29.88 1.50
N PRO A 186 16.63 30.87 1.69
CA PRO A 186 16.25 32.15 2.29
C PRO A 186 15.27 32.95 1.46
N LYS A 187 15.31 32.84 0.12
CA LYS A 187 14.35 33.54 -0.77
C LYS A 187 12.96 32.93 -0.66
N VAL A 188 12.87 31.58 -0.65
CA VAL A 188 11.61 30.87 -0.43
C VAL A 188 11.01 31.25 0.91
N LEU A 189 11.80 31.23 2.00
CA LEU A 189 11.36 31.65 3.32
C LEU A 189 10.83 33.09 3.35
N SER A 190 11.48 34.02 2.64
CA SER A 190 11.04 35.40 2.54
C SER A 190 9.66 35.49 1.87
N ILE A 191 9.41 34.74 0.82
CA ILE A 191 8.12 34.66 0.11
C ILE A 191 7.05 34.05 1.03
N LEU A 192 7.31 32.90 1.63
CA LEU A 192 6.39 32.24 2.56
C LEU A 192 6.00 33.16 3.73
N LYS A 193 6.97 33.87 4.28
CA LYS A 193 6.73 34.86 5.37
C LYS A 193 5.86 36.03 4.90
N HIS A 194 6.12 36.55 3.70
CA HIS A 194 5.34 37.64 3.13
C HIS A 194 3.86 37.29 2.97
N TYR A 195 3.60 36.07 2.45
CA TYR A 195 2.24 35.56 2.23
C TYR A 195 1.65 34.86 3.45
N LYS A 196 2.42 34.65 4.52
CA LYS A 196 2.02 33.91 5.74
C LYS A 196 1.56 32.48 5.44
N VAL A 197 2.25 31.81 4.52
CA VAL A 197 1.96 30.45 4.10
C VAL A 197 2.90 29.49 4.83
N PRO A 198 2.38 28.47 5.55
CA PRO A 198 3.20 27.40 6.09
C PRO A 198 3.67 26.46 4.96
N ALA A 199 4.80 25.81 5.19
CA ALA A 199 5.34 24.83 4.25
C ALA A 199 6.08 23.72 5.00
N ALA A 200 6.33 22.61 4.31
CA ALA A 200 7.21 21.54 4.79
C ALA A 200 8.50 21.50 3.95
N PHE A 201 9.62 21.27 4.61
CA PHE A 201 10.94 21.12 3.98
C PHE A 201 11.50 19.76 4.30
N PHE A 202 11.68 18.91 3.27
CA PHE A 202 12.36 17.62 3.40
C PHE A 202 13.84 17.83 3.14
N MET A 203 14.63 17.80 4.23
CA MET A 203 16.01 18.27 4.20
C MET A 203 17.01 17.12 4.17
N VAL A 204 18.06 17.30 3.36
CA VAL A 204 19.21 16.39 3.26
C VAL A 204 20.21 16.68 4.37
N GLY A 205 20.63 15.67 5.12
CA GLY A 205 21.54 15.81 6.26
C GLY A 205 22.82 16.57 5.93
N LEU A 206 23.50 16.22 4.84
CA LEU A 206 24.73 16.90 4.40
C LEU A 206 24.50 18.38 4.05
N GLN A 207 23.33 18.76 3.56
CA GLN A 207 23.01 20.16 3.28
C GLN A 207 22.70 20.92 4.56
N MET A 208 22.03 20.26 5.51
CA MET A 208 21.79 20.85 6.85
C MET A 208 23.09 21.11 7.59
N GLU A 209 24.04 20.15 7.58
CA GLU A 209 25.35 20.32 8.22
C GLU A 209 26.11 21.55 7.73
N LYS A 210 26.03 21.82 6.40
CA LYS A 210 26.66 23.00 5.79
C LYS A 210 25.91 24.31 6.07
N ASN A 211 24.64 24.26 6.41
CA ASN A 211 23.73 25.40 6.44
C ASN A 211 22.89 25.46 7.73
N ILE A 212 23.47 25.12 8.89
CA ILE A 212 22.80 25.08 10.21
C ILE A 212 21.96 26.34 10.50
N PRO A 213 22.44 27.58 10.26
CA PRO A 213 21.64 28.77 10.50
C PRO A 213 20.34 28.79 9.67
N ILE A 214 20.36 28.32 8.42
CA ILE A 214 19.19 28.29 7.56
C ILE A 214 18.18 27.26 8.04
N VAL A 215 18.62 26.08 8.54
CA VAL A 215 17.73 25.11 9.16
C VAL A 215 16.99 25.73 10.35
N LYS A 216 17.71 26.50 11.15
CA LYS A 216 17.13 27.21 12.28
C LYS A 216 16.14 28.27 11.83
N ASP A 217 16.44 29.03 10.79
CA ASP A 217 15.52 30.04 10.23
C ASP A 217 14.22 29.40 9.72
N VAL A 218 14.30 28.23 9.05
CA VAL A 218 13.14 27.43 8.63
C VAL A 218 12.28 27.03 9.82
N PHE A 219 12.90 26.52 10.86
CA PHE A 219 12.24 26.09 12.09
C PHE A 219 11.60 27.28 12.85
N ASP A 220 12.35 28.34 13.05
CA ASP A 220 11.91 29.54 13.79
C ASP A 220 10.76 30.27 13.05
N GLN A 221 10.66 30.10 11.73
CA GLN A 221 9.53 30.62 10.94
C GLN A 221 8.27 29.75 11.05
N GLY A 222 8.33 28.60 11.74
CA GLY A 222 7.20 27.69 11.95
C GLY A 222 6.94 26.75 10.78
N CYS A 223 7.90 26.58 9.87
CA CYS A 223 7.83 25.57 8.84
C CYS A 223 8.13 24.17 9.40
N THR A 224 7.50 23.15 8.82
CA THR A 224 7.75 21.75 9.20
C THR A 224 9.06 21.27 8.55
N ILE A 225 9.89 20.54 9.31
CA ILE A 225 11.10 19.90 8.79
C ILE A 225 10.90 18.40 8.76
N GLY A 226 11.03 17.81 7.56
CA GLY A 226 11.04 16.38 7.32
C GLY A 226 12.44 15.85 6.99
N ASN A 227 12.58 14.56 7.07
CA ASN A 227 13.80 13.82 6.76
C ASN A 227 13.85 13.48 5.27
N HIS A 228 14.98 13.78 4.59
CA HIS A 228 15.21 13.44 3.19
C HIS A 228 16.52 12.64 3.01
N THR A 229 16.79 11.73 3.93
CA THR A 229 18.06 10.99 4.10
C THR A 229 19.26 11.90 4.45
N PHE A 230 20.41 11.31 4.75
CA PHE A 230 21.61 12.09 5.11
C PHE A 230 22.42 12.50 3.89
N THR A 231 22.59 11.59 2.94
CA THR A 231 23.45 11.79 1.75
C THR A 231 22.66 11.94 0.46
N HIS A 232 21.33 12.01 0.49
CA HIS A 232 20.46 12.02 -0.69
C HIS A 232 20.67 10.78 -1.57
N HIS A 233 20.70 9.59 -0.95
CA HIS A 233 20.97 8.34 -1.66
C HIS A 233 19.69 7.59 -2.00
N ASN A 234 19.66 6.93 -3.16
CA ASN A 234 18.54 6.06 -3.53
C ASN A 234 18.47 4.86 -2.56
N MET A 235 17.39 4.77 -1.80
CA MET A 235 17.24 3.76 -0.75
C MET A 235 17.06 2.35 -1.29
N VAL A 236 16.54 2.20 -2.50
CA VAL A 236 16.37 0.90 -3.17
C VAL A 236 17.72 0.22 -3.45
N GLU A 237 18.75 1.02 -3.71
CA GLU A 237 20.09 0.52 -4.00
C GLU A 237 20.92 0.23 -2.74
N ASN A 238 20.37 0.50 -1.56
CA ASN A 238 21.08 0.38 -0.30
C ASN A 238 20.72 -0.88 0.49
N SER A 239 21.64 -1.29 1.37
CA SER A 239 21.28 -2.22 2.44
C SER A 239 20.41 -1.53 3.50
N ASP A 240 19.53 -2.29 4.16
CA ASP A 240 18.68 -1.82 5.27
C ASP A 240 19.51 -1.08 6.33
N ARG A 241 20.69 -1.61 6.64
CA ARG A 241 21.58 -1.02 7.65
C ARG A 241 22.01 0.38 7.27
N ARG A 242 22.32 0.62 6.00
CA ARG A 242 22.68 1.93 5.49
C ARG A 242 21.47 2.86 5.50
N SER A 243 20.34 2.43 4.98
CA SER A 243 19.11 3.21 4.98
C SER A 243 18.70 3.63 6.39
N PHE A 244 18.81 2.72 7.38
CA PHE A 244 18.58 3.07 8.78
C PHE A 244 19.56 4.09 9.34
N ALA A 245 20.83 4.02 8.95
CA ALA A 245 21.83 5.00 9.37
C ALA A 245 21.54 6.38 8.75
N GLU A 246 21.19 6.44 7.48
CA GLU A 246 20.78 7.65 6.77
C GLU A 246 19.61 8.36 7.48
N LEU A 247 18.55 7.63 7.77
CA LEU A 247 17.38 8.16 8.47
C LEU A 247 17.72 8.63 9.89
N LYS A 248 18.49 7.82 10.62
CA LYS A 248 18.84 8.14 12.02
C LYS A 248 19.73 9.36 12.12
N LEU A 249 20.78 9.46 11.31
CA LEU A 249 21.72 10.59 11.34
C LEU A 249 21.02 11.90 11.02
N THR A 250 20.16 11.91 9.99
CA THR A 250 19.37 13.08 9.63
C THR A 250 18.46 13.53 10.75
N ARG A 251 17.74 12.60 11.39
CA ARG A 251 16.87 12.92 12.53
C ARG A 251 17.65 13.48 13.70
N MET A 252 18.78 12.86 14.05
CA MET A 252 19.64 13.35 15.13
C MET A 252 20.15 14.77 14.85
N LEU A 253 20.46 15.08 13.60
CA LEU A 253 20.89 16.42 13.21
C LEU A 253 19.74 17.44 13.34
N ILE A 254 18.52 17.09 12.87
CA ILE A 254 17.33 17.91 13.07
C ILE A 254 17.11 18.16 14.56
N GLU A 255 17.14 17.12 15.40
CA GLU A 255 16.96 17.22 16.84
C GLU A 255 18.03 18.12 17.49
N SER A 256 19.29 17.99 17.05
CA SER A 256 20.39 18.81 17.61
C SER A 256 20.27 20.30 17.30
N ILE A 257 19.69 20.65 16.15
CA ILE A 257 19.55 22.04 15.70
C ILE A 257 18.29 22.69 16.25
N THR A 258 17.18 21.95 16.26
CA THR A 258 15.83 22.48 16.52
C THR A 258 15.32 22.17 17.93
N GLY A 259 15.90 21.16 18.61
CA GLY A 259 15.36 20.60 19.84
C GLY A 259 14.11 19.75 19.66
N GLN A 260 13.67 19.50 18.42
CA GLN A 260 12.48 18.70 18.09
C GLN A 260 12.81 17.58 17.12
N SER A 261 12.14 16.45 17.29
CA SER A 261 12.23 15.32 16.36
C SER A 261 11.22 15.44 15.22
N THR A 262 11.47 14.73 14.14
CA THR A 262 10.50 14.56 13.05
C THR A 262 10.14 13.10 12.86
N ILE A 263 8.88 12.87 12.50
CA ILE A 263 8.38 11.56 12.04
C ILE A 263 8.06 11.58 10.54
N LEU A 264 8.25 12.71 9.87
CA LEU A 264 7.96 12.85 8.44
C LEU A 264 9.21 12.52 7.63
N PHE A 265 9.03 11.72 6.59
CA PHE A 265 10.07 11.29 5.69
C PHE A 265 9.56 11.32 4.25
N ARG A 266 10.39 11.79 3.32
CA ARG A 266 10.22 11.62 1.89
C ARG A 266 11.48 10.98 1.33
N ALA A 267 11.33 9.95 0.50
CA ALA A 267 12.48 9.27 -0.10
C ALA A 267 13.04 10.08 -1.27
N PRO A 268 14.36 10.22 -1.38
CA PRO A 268 14.98 10.69 -2.62
C PRO A 268 14.60 9.80 -3.80
N TYR A 269 14.33 10.41 -4.96
CA TYR A 269 13.99 9.74 -6.23
C TYR A 269 12.69 8.94 -6.25
N ASN A 270 11.98 8.85 -5.15
CA ASN A 270 10.75 8.08 -5.03
C ASN A 270 9.77 8.82 -4.10
N ALA A 271 9.36 10.00 -4.55
CA ALA A 271 8.34 10.80 -3.87
C ALA A 271 6.92 10.41 -4.29
N ASP A 272 6.81 9.54 -5.30
CA ASP A 272 5.58 8.97 -5.78
C ASP A 272 4.81 8.27 -4.64
N ALA A 273 3.53 8.57 -4.55
CA ALA A 273 2.66 8.03 -3.52
C ALA A 273 1.94 6.74 -3.93
N ASP A 274 2.19 6.22 -5.12
CA ASP A 274 1.52 5.06 -5.71
C ASP A 274 2.47 3.89 -6.05
N PRO A 275 3.20 3.33 -5.06
CA PRO A 275 4.06 2.19 -5.33
C PRO A 275 3.24 1.00 -5.85
N THR A 276 3.71 0.40 -6.94
CA THR A 276 3.05 -0.73 -7.61
C THR A 276 3.77 -2.06 -7.38
N ASP A 277 5.02 -1.99 -6.94
CA ASP A 277 5.86 -3.16 -6.71
C ASP A 277 6.71 -3.05 -5.44
N HIS A 278 7.47 -4.11 -5.17
CA HIS A 278 8.33 -4.20 -3.98
C HIS A 278 9.45 -3.14 -3.98
N GLU A 279 10.01 -2.79 -5.12
CA GLU A 279 11.12 -1.83 -5.17
C GLU A 279 10.63 -0.43 -4.82
N GLU A 280 9.48 -0.04 -5.36
CA GLU A 280 8.88 1.27 -5.10
C GLU A 280 8.39 1.41 -3.64
N ILE A 281 7.81 0.35 -3.05
CA ILE A 281 7.34 0.40 -1.65
C ILE A 281 8.49 0.30 -0.63
N TRP A 282 9.67 -0.19 -1.02
CA TRP A 282 10.76 -0.48 -0.09
C TRP A 282 11.19 0.70 0.79
N PRO A 283 11.36 1.95 0.28
CA PRO A 283 11.66 3.11 1.11
C PRO A 283 10.59 3.38 2.17
N MET A 284 9.31 3.14 1.86
CA MET A 284 8.20 3.29 2.82
C MET A 284 8.26 2.25 3.92
N ILE A 285 8.58 0.98 3.58
CA ILE A 285 8.74 -0.11 4.55
C ILE A 285 9.87 0.22 5.53
N ILE A 286 11.03 0.63 4.99
CA ILE A 286 12.18 1.01 5.82
C ILE A 286 11.85 2.16 6.76
N ALA A 287 11.13 3.17 6.27
CA ALA A 287 10.68 4.31 7.05
C ALA A 287 9.69 3.88 8.16
N SER A 288 8.68 3.10 7.80
CA SER A 288 7.66 2.59 8.74
C SER A 288 8.29 1.76 9.87
N ARG A 289 9.26 0.89 9.57
CA ARG A 289 10.01 0.11 10.58
C ARG A 289 10.81 0.98 11.57
N ARG A 290 10.91 2.29 11.30
CA ARG A 290 11.59 3.29 12.14
C ARG A 290 10.64 4.37 12.66
N ASN A 291 9.33 4.10 12.63
CA ASN A 291 8.28 5.00 13.08
C ASN A 291 8.27 6.34 12.32
N TYR A 292 8.57 6.31 11.02
CA TYR A 292 8.32 7.43 10.13
C TYR A 292 7.02 7.21 9.37
N LEU A 293 6.38 8.33 9.04
CA LEU A 293 5.33 8.42 8.05
C LEU A 293 5.97 8.90 6.74
N PHE A 294 5.74 8.17 5.66
CA PHE A 294 6.15 8.60 4.34
C PHE A 294 5.23 9.72 3.86
N VAL A 295 5.79 10.76 3.25
CA VAL A 295 4.99 11.86 2.67
C VAL A 295 5.22 11.86 1.17
N GLY A 296 4.19 11.51 0.43
CA GLY A 296 4.17 11.58 -1.02
C GLY A 296 3.85 12.98 -1.54
N GLU A 297 3.59 13.05 -2.83
CA GLU A 297 3.18 14.26 -3.51
C GLU A 297 2.07 13.94 -4.51
N SER A 298 1.11 14.84 -4.67
CA SER A 298 0.06 14.75 -5.68
C SER A 298 0.35 15.62 -6.90
N ILE A 299 1.19 16.65 -6.74
CA ILE A 299 1.56 17.56 -7.84
C ILE A 299 3.07 17.74 -7.86
N ASP A 300 3.75 17.08 -8.81
CA ASP A 300 5.15 17.36 -9.16
C ASP A 300 5.21 18.33 -10.35
N PRO A 301 5.73 19.55 -10.16
CA PRO A 301 5.90 20.49 -11.26
C PRO A 301 7.08 20.10 -12.19
N ASN A 302 7.83 19.05 -11.86
CA ASN A 302 9.04 18.64 -12.57
C ASN A 302 10.06 19.77 -12.71
N ASP A 303 10.25 20.55 -11.65
CA ASP A 303 11.14 21.73 -11.65
C ASP A 303 12.62 21.34 -11.68
N TRP A 304 12.93 20.12 -11.30
CA TRP A 304 14.26 19.51 -11.36
C TRP A 304 14.74 19.23 -12.80
N GLN A 305 13.85 19.22 -13.79
CA GLN A 305 14.20 18.91 -15.18
C GLN A 305 15.02 20.03 -15.80
N GLN A 306 16.09 19.67 -16.51
CA GLN A 306 16.94 20.63 -17.18
C GLN A 306 16.19 21.41 -18.27
N GLY A 307 16.30 22.74 -18.25
CA GLY A 307 15.68 23.63 -19.25
C GLY A 307 14.24 24.02 -18.96
N VAL A 308 13.67 23.59 -17.84
CA VAL A 308 12.33 24.03 -17.41
C VAL A 308 12.37 25.49 -16.98
N THR A 309 11.38 26.28 -17.44
CA THR A 309 11.23 27.68 -17.10
C THR A 309 10.27 27.90 -15.92
N ALA A 310 10.40 29.03 -15.22
CA ALA A 310 9.50 29.40 -14.13
C ALA A 310 8.01 29.42 -14.57
N ASP A 311 7.73 29.89 -15.79
CA ASP A 311 6.37 29.92 -16.33
C ASP A 311 5.79 28.52 -16.55
N GLN A 312 6.64 27.58 -16.96
CA GLN A 312 6.23 26.17 -17.10
C GLN A 312 5.93 25.53 -15.75
N ILE A 313 6.78 25.75 -14.73
CA ILE A 313 6.58 25.30 -13.36
C ILE A 313 5.25 25.86 -12.82
N TYR A 314 5.07 27.18 -12.92
CA TYR A 314 3.85 27.85 -12.49
C TYR A 314 2.59 27.25 -13.14
N LYS A 315 2.62 27.05 -14.46
CA LYS A 315 1.51 26.47 -15.19
C LYS A 315 1.20 25.04 -14.75
N ARG A 316 2.22 24.20 -14.58
CA ARG A 316 2.05 22.79 -14.13
C ARG A 316 1.41 22.71 -12.75
N VAL A 317 1.85 23.58 -11.81
CA VAL A 317 1.24 23.65 -10.48
C VAL A 317 -0.23 24.07 -10.56
N LEU A 318 -0.57 25.10 -11.35
CA LEU A 318 -1.96 25.53 -11.49
C LEU A 318 -2.85 24.48 -12.16
N ASP A 319 -2.34 23.85 -13.22
CA ASP A 319 -3.06 22.79 -13.94
C ASP A 319 -3.33 21.60 -12.99
N GLY A 320 -2.34 21.19 -12.14
CA GLY A 320 -2.50 20.15 -11.14
C GLY A 320 -3.55 20.51 -10.07
N VAL A 321 -3.51 21.72 -9.52
CA VAL A 321 -4.50 22.18 -8.51
C VAL A 321 -5.94 22.20 -9.06
N HIS A 322 -6.13 22.34 -10.36
CA HIS A 322 -7.46 22.35 -10.97
C HIS A 322 -7.98 20.97 -11.34
N GLN A 323 -7.14 19.94 -11.29
CA GLN A 323 -7.51 18.54 -11.59
C GLN A 323 -7.88 17.73 -10.34
N GLU A 324 -7.45 18.16 -9.18
CA GLU A 324 -7.76 17.62 -7.85
C GLU A 324 -8.97 18.34 -7.20
#